data_c6c8b56fbe87e5fe6caeafc6abc0a0b6
#
_entry.id   c6c8b56fbe87e5fe6caeafc6abc0a0b6
#
_cell.length_a   1.000
_cell.length_b   1.000
_cell.length_c   1.000
_cell.angle_alpha   90.00
_cell.angle_beta   90.00
_cell.angle_gamma   90.00
#
_symmetry.space_group_name_H-M   'P 1'
#
loop_
_entity.id
_entity.type
_entity.pdbx_description
1 polymer ?
#
loop_
_entity_poly.entity_id
_entity_poly.type
_entity_poly.pdbx_seq_one_letter_code
_entity_poly.pdbx_strand_id
1 'polypeptide(L)'
;MMKFVRSKIAVLALVASAVPSLAGDMGAIKFRNCTWCHGETAQGYGAAPRLAAQRPQYIENQLLSFRKHTRDNPFSKQYMWGAAANLSPMTMRNLAIYFSTLPPQVANDGDKELAATGRALYEHGNPDSNTVSCAVCHGPNAEGIRQIPRLGGLSYDYLKRKLEQWGEGYHAVAEPPMPRIASKLSANQIDALASYLSFVK
;
A
#
# COMPACT_ATOMS: atom_id res chain seq x y z
N MET A 1 50.83 -20.33 -59.89
CA MET A 1 50.84 -19.12 -59.04
C MET A 1 49.52 -19.01 -58.31
N MET A 2 49.47 -19.51 -57.04
CA MET A 2 48.29 -19.44 -56.16
C MET A 2 48.38 -18.18 -55.29
N LYS A 3 47.42 -17.26 -55.43
CA LYS A 3 47.32 -16.08 -54.57
C LYS A 3 46.54 -16.40 -53.31
N PHE A 4 47.21 -16.38 -52.15
CA PHE A 4 46.59 -16.49 -50.84
C PHE A 4 45.88 -15.18 -50.48
N VAL A 5 44.55 -15.23 -50.36
CA VAL A 5 43.74 -14.12 -49.85
C VAL A 5 43.76 -14.21 -48.31
N ARG A 6 44.40 -13.24 -47.66
CA ARG A 6 44.37 -13.08 -46.19
C ARG A 6 43.06 -12.41 -45.76
N SER A 7 42.17 -13.20 -45.21
CA SER A 7 40.95 -12.69 -44.56
C SER A 7 41.32 -12.04 -43.23
N LYS A 8 41.04 -10.75 -43.07
CA LYS A 8 41.21 -10.05 -41.79
C LYS A 8 39.90 -10.25 -40.98
N ILE A 9 39.95 -11.06 -39.93
CA ILE A 9 38.88 -11.21 -38.96
C ILE A 9 38.95 -10.00 -38.03
N ALA A 10 37.97 -9.09 -38.12
CA ALA A 10 37.79 -8.00 -37.17
C ALA A 10 37.13 -8.57 -35.91
N VAL A 11 37.86 -8.62 -34.80
CA VAL A 11 37.31 -8.95 -33.51
C VAL A 11 36.58 -7.72 -32.97
N LEU A 12 35.26 -7.78 -32.96
CA LEU A 12 34.41 -6.75 -32.35
C LEU A 12 34.45 -6.99 -30.82
N ALA A 13 35.19 -6.16 -30.10
CA ALA A 13 35.19 -6.17 -28.66
C ALA A 13 33.86 -5.59 -28.17
N LEU A 14 32.98 -6.45 -27.63
CA LEU A 14 31.79 -6.01 -26.88
C LEU A 14 32.26 -5.35 -25.58
N VAL A 15 32.23 -4.04 -25.52
CA VAL A 15 32.37 -3.29 -24.28
C VAL A 15 31.05 -3.46 -23.50
N ALA A 16 30.99 -4.40 -22.59
CA ALA A 16 29.92 -4.49 -21.60
C ALA A 16 30.05 -3.28 -20.67
N SER A 17 29.27 -2.23 -20.94
CA SER A 17 29.09 -1.13 -19.99
C SER A 17 28.40 -1.68 -18.75
N ALA A 18 29.16 -1.87 -17.67
CA ALA A 18 28.61 -2.14 -16.35
C ALA A 18 27.77 -0.91 -15.91
N VAL A 19 26.46 -1.03 -16.02
CA VAL A 19 25.53 -0.05 -15.40
C VAL A 19 25.72 -0.23 -13.91
N PRO A 20 26.16 0.81 -13.16
CA PRO A 20 26.25 0.67 -11.71
C PRO A 20 24.85 0.36 -11.18
N SER A 21 24.73 -0.79 -10.50
CA SER A 21 23.51 -1.18 -9.82
C SER A 21 23.26 -0.16 -8.70
N LEU A 22 22.39 0.80 -8.92
CA LEU A 22 21.92 1.76 -7.92
C LEU A 22 21.13 1.09 -6.78
N ALA A 23 20.95 -0.23 -6.83
CA ALA A 23 20.23 -1.00 -5.83
C ALA A 23 21.04 -1.25 -4.53
N GLY A 24 22.36 -1.07 -4.54
CA GLY A 24 23.22 -1.49 -3.43
C GLY A 24 23.22 -0.57 -2.20
N ASP A 25 22.92 0.72 -2.34
CA ASP A 25 23.15 1.68 -1.25
C ASP A 25 21.87 2.35 -0.69
N MET A 26 20.73 2.12 -1.30
CA MET A 26 19.48 2.80 -0.92
C MET A 26 18.62 2.05 0.11
N GLY A 27 18.85 0.76 0.29
CA GLY A 27 17.91 -0.11 1.00
C GLY A 27 18.34 -0.55 2.39
N ALA A 28 19.62 -0.74 2.63
CA ALA A 28 20.06 -1.55 3.76
C ALA A 28 19.84 -0.92 5.14
N ILE A 29 19.75 0.40 5.26
CA ILE A 29 19.80 1.05 6.57
C ILE A 29 18.43 1.55 7.07
N LYS A 30 17.51 1.94 6.19
CA LYS A 30 16.29 2.63 6.63
C LYS A 30 15.03 1.78 6.61
N PHE A 31 14.91 0.79 5.75
CA PHE A 31 13.73 -0.08 5.74
C PHE A 31 13.68 -1.03 6.95
N ARG A 32 14.82 -1.42 7.54
CA ARG A 32 14.87 -2.26 8.76
C ARG A 32 14.08 -1.65 9.91
N ASN A 33 14.10 -0.33 10.06
CA ASN A 33 13.31 0.33 11.09
C ASN A 33 11.79 0.22 10.83
N CYS A 34 11.39 0.20 9.56
CA CYS A 34 9.99 0.02 9.20
C CYS A 34 9.51 -1.42 9.44
N THR A 35 10.35 -2.39 9.07
CA THR A 35 10.01 -3.81 9.16
C THR A 35 9.91 -4.31 10.59
N TRP A 36 10.49 -3.61 11.56
CA TRP A 36 10.32 -4.00 12.97
C TRP A 36 8.84 -3.99 13.40
N CYS A 37 8.05 -3.01 12.97
CA CYS A 37 6.62 -2.94 13.26
C CYS A 37 5.77 -3.54 12.13
N HIS A 38 6.19 -3.37 10.88
CA HIS A 38 5.43 -3.83 9.70
C HIS A 38 5.77 -5.26 9.27
N GLY A 39 6.62 -5.99 10.03
CA GLY A 39 7.07 -7.35 9.72
C GLY A 39 8.24 -7.38 8.73
N GLU A 40 9.12 -8.41 8.82
CA GLU A 40 10.31 -8.54 7.98
C GLU A 40 10.00 -8.52 6.48
N THR A 41 8.89 -9.13 6.10
CA THR A 41 8.39 -9.18 4.73
C THR A 41 7.34 -8.09 4.45
N ALA A 42 7.20 -7.11 5.35
CA ALA A 42 6.27 -6.00 5.27
C ALA A 42 4.78 -6.41 5.15
N GLN A 43 4.41 -7.57 5.71
CA GLN A 43 3.01 -8.06 5.68
C GLN A 43 2.13 -7.42 6.76
N GLY A 44 2.70 -6.63 7.66
CA GLY A 44 2.01 -6.07 8.81
C GLY A 44 2.09 -6.98 10.03
N TYR A 45 1.82 -6.40 11.19
CA TYR A 45 1.70 -7.12 12.45
C TYR A 45 0.88 -6.30 13.44
N GLY A 46 -0.16 -6.88 14.04
CA GLY A 46 -1.03 -6.20 14.98
C GLY A 46 -1.65 -4.93 14.38
N ALA A 47 -1.37 -3.76 14.99
CA ALA A 47 -1.89 -2.48 14.53
C ALA A 47 -1.21 -1.93 13.26
N ALA A 48 -0.01 -2.41 12.92
CA ALA A 48 0.74 -1.95 11.77
C ALA A 48 0.26 -2.64 10.48
N PRO A 49 -0.17 -1.89 9.45
CA PRO A 49 -0.69 -2.48 8.22
C PRO A 49 0.41 -3.11 7.36
N ARG A 50 -0.01 -3.99 6.45
CA ARG A 50 0.82 -4.45 5.35
C ARG A 50 1.24 -3.29 4.45
N LEU A 51 2.53 -3.23 4.13
CA LEU A 51 3.12 -2.32 3.15
C LEU A 51 3.41 -3.01 1.82
N ALA A 52 3.62 -4.34 1.84
CA ALA A 52 3.89 -5.13 0.64
C ALA A 52 2.79 -4.98 -0.41
N ALA A 53 3.18 -4.74 -1.65
CA ALA A 53 2.34 -4.48 -2.81
C ALA A 53 1.34 -3.31 -2.64
N GLN A 54 1.58 -2.41 -1.69
CA GLN A 54 0.79 -1.19 -1.60
C GLN A 54 1.21 -0.21 -2.71
N ARG A 55 0.30 0.65 -3.13
CA ARG A 55 0.56 1.66 -4.17
C ARG A 55 1.67 2.61 -3.75
N PRO A 56 2.72 2.81 -4.57
CA PRO A 56 3.86 3.63 -4.17
C PRO A 56 3.47 5.09 -3.90
N GLN A 57 2.63 5.70 -4.75
CA GLN A 57 2.14 7.06 -4.51
C GLN A 57 1.34 7.19 -3.20
N TYR A 58 0.59 6.13 -2.83
CA TYR A 58 -0.13 6.11 -1.56
C TYR A 58 0.86 6.05 -0.40
N ILE A 59 1.87 5.18 -0.44
CA ILE A 59 2.89 5.09 0.63
C ILE A 59 3.61 6.44 0.79
N GLU A 60 4.06 7.04 -0.32
CA GLU A 60 4.76 8.33 -0.30
C GLU A 60 3.89 9.42 0.34
N ASN A 61 2.62 9.53 -0.07
CA ASN A 61 1.65 10.46 0.50
C ASN A 61 1.38 10.22 1.98
N GLN A 62 1.30 8.95 2.41
CA GLN A 62 1.09 8.64 3.83
C GLN A 62 2.31 9.03 4.68
N LEU A 63 3.53 8.75 4.23
CA LEU A 63 4.75 9.18 4.91
C LEU A 63 4.82 10.71 5.03
N LEU A 64 4.46 11.42 3.97
CA LEU A 64 4.37 12.87 3.99
C LEU A 64 3.31 13.38 4.98
N SER A 65 2.14 12.74 5.00
CA SER A 65 1.03 13.09 5.92
C SER A 65 1.39 12.84 7.39
N PHE A 66 2.15 11.79 7.69
CA PHE A 66 2.68 11.56 9.02
C PHE A 66 3.68 12.65 9.43
N ARG A 67 4.62 13.00 8.54
CA ARG A 67 5.61 14.07 8.79
C ARG A 67 4.94 15.43 8.97
N LYS A 68 3.85 15.70 8.26
CA LYS A 68 3.07 16.95 8.38
C LYS A 68 2.03 16.91 9.50
N HIS A 69 1.90 15.80 10.21
CA HIS A 69 0.91 15.57 11.26
C HIS A 69 -0.56 15.67 10.80
N THR A 70 -0.81 15.60 9.49
CA THR A 70 -2.16 15.65 8.92
C THR A 70 -2.87 14.31 8.97
N ARG A 71 -2.16 13.19 9.11
CA ARG A 71 -2.70 11.90 9.46
C ARG A 71 -2.62 11.71 10.98
N ASP A 72 -3.73 11.96 11.69
CA ASP A 72 -3.77 12.32 13.10
C ASP A 72 -4.47 11.30 14.03
N ASN A 73 -4.79 10.09 13.55
CA ASN A 73 -5.35 9.05 14.41
C ASN A 73 -4.37 8.62 15.51
N PRO A 74 -4.85 8.00 16.62
CA PRO A 74 -4.02 7.69 17.78
C PRO A 74 -2.73 6.94 17.45
N PHE A 75 -2.80 5.86 16.65
CA PHE A 75 -1.61 5.10 16.27
C PHE A 75 -0.66 5.87 15.36
N SER A 76 -1.18 6.78 14.52
CA SER A 76 -0.35 7.66 13.70
C SER A 76 0.46 8.60 14.58
N LYS A 77 -0.18 9.21 15.59
CA LYS A 77 0.48 10.10 16.56
C LYS A 77 1.54 9.35 17.35
N GLN A 78 1.17 8.19 17.87
CA GLN A 78 2.02 7.41 18.78
C GLN A 78 3.28 6.85 18.09
N TYR A 79 3.16 6.39 16.84
CA TYR A 79 4.25 5.64 16.20
C TYR A 79 4.77 6.29 14.93
N MET A 80 3.88 6.71 14.03
CA MET A 80 4.30 7.06 12.68
C MET A 80 4.79 8.50 12.53
N TRP A 81 4.36 9.42 13.39
CA TRP A 81 4.88 10.78 13.36
C TRP A 81 6.38 10.81 13.62
N GLY A 82 6.84 10.13 14.68
CA GLY A 82 8.26 9.99 14.98
C GLY A 82 9.02 9.23 13.89
N ALA A 83 8.46 8.13 13.40
CA ALA A 83 9.08 7.30 12.35
C ALA A 83 9.29 8.07 11.03
N ALA A 84 8.38 8.99 10.68
CA ALA A 84 8.44 9.77 9.44
C ALA A 84 9.14 11.13 9.58
N ALA A 85 9.38 11.64 10.80
CA ALA A 85 9.83 12.99 11.08
C ALA A 85 11.07 13.42 10.27
N ASN A 86 12.07 12.56 10.21
CA ASN A 86 13.37 12.84 9.60
C ASN A 86 13.56 12.18 8.21
N LEU A 87 12.50 11.70 7.58
CA LEU A 87 12.59 11.14 6.24
C LEU A 87 12.67 12.25 5.19
N SER A 88 13.71 12.23 4.35
CA SER A 88 13.78 13.11 3.19
C SER A 88 12.72 12.70 2.13
N PRO A 89 12.32 13.63 1.23
CA PRO A 89 11.42 13.26 0.12
C PRO A 89 11.96 12.10 -0.73
N MET A 90 13.27 12.07 -1.00
CA MET A 90 13.92 10.98 -1.73
C MET A 90 13.80 9.66 -0.97
N THR A 91 14.03 9.66 0.34
CA THR A 91 13.89 8.46 1.18
C THR A 91 12.45 7.96 1.18
N MET A 92 11.45 8.84 1.29
CA MET A 92 10.04 8.46 1.24
C MET A 92 9.67 7.77 -0.08
N ARG A 93 10.14 8.34 -1.20
CA ARG A 93 9.93 7.76 -2.54
C ARG A 93 10.59 6.38 -2.68
N ASN A 94 11.83 6.24 -2.22
CA ASN A 94 12.55 4.98 -2.31
C ASN A 94 11.91 3.89 -1.46
N LEU A 95 11.46 4.22 -0.24
CA LEU A 95 10.68 3.31 0.61
C LEU A 95 9.36 2.90 -0.07
N ALA A 96 8.66 3.86 -0.68
CA ALA A 96 7.42 3.61 -1.38
C ALA A 96 7.60 2.64 -2.55
N ILE A 97 8.63 2.84 -3.38
CA ILE A 97 8.97 1.93 -4.47
C ILE A 97 9.32 0.55 -3.91
N TYR A 98 10.22 0.48 -2.93
CA TYR A 98 10.64 -0.79 -2.33
C TYR A 98 9.45 -1.63 -1.82
N PHE A 99 8.61 -1.06 -0.96
CA PHE A 99 7.47 -1.80 -0.42
C PHE A 99 6.44 -2.19 -1.47
N SER A 100 6.28 -1.38 -2.52
CA SER A 100 5.34 -1.70 -3.60
C SER A 100 5.75 -2.92 -4.44
N THR A 101 7.04 -3.27 -4.47
CA THR A 101 7.55 -4.43 -5.21
C THR A 101 7.50 -5.75 -4.44
N LEU A 102 7.28 -5.69 -3.12
CA LEU A 102 7.21 -6.90 -2.30
C LEU A 102 5.91 -7.67 -2.57
N PRO A 103 5.97 -9.01 -2.63
CA PRO A 103 4.77 -9.82 -2.86
C PRO A 103 3.80 -9.72 -1.68
N PRO A 104 2.48 -9.50 -1.94
CA PRO A 104 1.50 -9.43 -0.87
C PRO A 104 1.11 -10.82 -0.38
N GLN A 105 0.86 -10.94 0.92
CA GLN A 105 0.14 -12.07 1.51
C GLN A 105 -1.26 -11.62 1.89
N VAL A 106 -2.23 -12.51 1.73
CA VAL A 106 -3.62 -12.27 2.13
C VAL A 106 -3.73 -12.52 3.63
N ALA A 107 -4.32 -11.58 4.37
CA ALA A 107 -4.48 -11.72 5.82
C ALA A 107 -5.40 -12.90 6.19
N ASN A 108 -6.49 -13.07 5.45
CA ASN A 108 -7.40 -14.21 5.58
C ASN A 108 -7.95 -14.38 7.01
N ASP A 109 -8.19 -13.26 7.71
CA ASP A 109 -8.50 -13.17 9.14
C ASP A 109 -9.89 -12.60 9.45
N GLY A 110 -10.70 -12.32 8.42
CA GLY A 110 -12.08 -11.86 8.57
C GLY A 110 -13.09 -12.97 8.81
N ASP A 111 -14.36 -12.58 9.02
CA ASP A 111 -15.47 -13.49 9.15
C ASP A 111 -15.96 -13.94 7.76
N LYS A 112 -15.92 -15.26 7.50
CA LYS A 112 -16.34 -15.85 6.22
C LYS A 112 -17.83 -15.71 5.95
N GLU A 113 -18.66 -15.69 6.99
CA GLU A 113 -20.11 -15.56 6.87
C GLU A 113 -20.50 -14.16 6.40
N LEU A 114 -19.72 -13.15 6.79
CA LEU A 114 -19.92 -11.75 6.39
C LEU A 114 -19.31 -11.42 5.02
N ALA A 115 -18.43 -12.26 4.50
CA ALA A 115 -17.68 -11.95 3.27
C ALA A 115 -18.56 -11.71 2.04
N ALA A 116 -19.65 -12.46 1.89
CA ALA A 116 -20.58 -12.30 0.77
C ALA A 116 -21.30 -10.93 0.83
N THR A 117 -21.76 -10.53 2.01
CA THR A 117 -22.37 -9.22 2.25
C THR A 117 -21.37 -8.10 2.00
N GLY A 118 -20.14 -8.25 2.49
CA GLY A 118 -19.06 -7.30 2.27
C GLY A 118 -18.71 -7.14 0.79
N ARG A 119 -18.70 -8.25 0.03
CA ARG A 119 -18.50 -8.23 -1.41
C ARG A 119 -19.57 -7.43 -2.13
N ALA A 120 -20.85 -7.72 -1.85
CA ALA A 120 -21.97 -7.00 -2.46
C ALA A 120 -21.87 -5.48 -2.19
N LEU A 121 -21.56 -5.11 -0.94
CA LEU A 121 -21.38 -3.70 -0.56
C LEU A 121 -20.17 -3.06 -1.26
N TYR A 122 -19.07 -3.79 -1.40
CA TYR A 122 -17.88 -3.32 -2.10
C TYR A 122 -18.15 -3.05 -3.58
N GLU A 123 -18.81 -3.99 -4.26
CA GLU A 123 -19.07 -3.95 -5.70
C GLU A 123 -20.20 -2.98 -6.07
N HIS A 124 -21.24 -2.86 -5.24
CA HIS A 124 -22.47 -2.13 -5.60
C HIS A 124 -22.73 -0.91 -4.72
N GLY A 125 -22.07 -0.76 -3.59
CA GLY A 125 -22.39 0.26 -2.60
C GLY A 125 -23.71 -0.04 -1.86
N ASN A 126 -24.28 1.00 -1.25
CA ASN A 126 -25.58 0.93 -0.60
C ASN A 126 -26.44 2.13 -0.98
N PRO A 127 -27.48 1.96 -1.82
CA PRO A 127 -28.37 3.05 -2.24
C PRO A 127 -29.12 3.71 -1.07
N ASP A 128 -29.52 2.94 -0.06
CA ASP A 128 -30.30 3.44 1.07
C ASP A 128 -29.54 4.48 1.91
N SER A 129 -28.21 4.30 2.03
CA SER A 129 -27.32 5.26 2.70
C SER A 129 -26.59 6.19 1.73
N ASN A 130 -26.92 6.13 0.44
CA ASN A 130 -26.21 6.85 -0.62
C ASN A 130 -24.69 6.63 -0.53
N THR A 131 -24.28 5.37 -0.29
CA THR A 131 -22.88 4.94 -0.27
C THR A 131 -22.51 4.41 -1.64
N VAL A 132 -21.53 5.05 -2.29
CA VAL A 132 -21.04 4.64 -3.61
C VAL A 132 -20.29 3.31 -3.54
N SER A 133 -20.24 2.55 -4.65
CA SER A 133 -19.39 1.37 -4.79
C SER A 133 -17.93 1.71 -4.50
N CYS A 134 -17.32 0.90 -3.65
CA CYS A 134 -15.90 1.05 -3.30
C CYS A 134 -14.99 0.71 -4.51
N ALA A 135 -15.46 -0.23 -5.36
CA ALA A 135 -14.74 -0.69 -6.54
C ALA A 135 -14.47 0.44 -7.56
N VAL A 136 -15.33 1.46 -7.62
CA VAL A 136 -15.16 2.62 -8.53
C VAL A 136 -13.82 3.32 -8.32
N CYS A 137 -13.35 3.40 -7.07
CA CYS A 137 -12.09 4.06 -6.74
C CYS A 137 -10.98 3.05 -6.43
N HIS A 138 -11.28 1.99 -5.67
CA HIS A 138 -10.27 1.04 -5.22
C HIS A 138 -9.99 -0.11 -6.21
N GLY A 139 -10.69 -0.12 -7.37
CA GLY A 139 -10.56 -1.17 -8.39
C GLY A 139 -11.41 -2.41 -8.10
N PRO A 140 -11.74 -3.21 -9.13
CA PRO A 140 -12.62 -4.38 -9.01
C PRO A 140 -12.04 -5.48 -8.11
N ASN A 141 -10.71 -5.56 -7.99
CA ASN A 141 -10.01 -6.52 -7.13
C ASN A 141 -9.39 -5.84 -5.89
N ALA A 142 -9.90 -4.66 -5.52
CA ALA A 142 -9.38 -3.87 -4.42
C ALA A 142 -7.86 -3.57 -4.49
N GLU A 143 -7.31 -3.54 -5.70
CA GLU A 143 -5.89 -3.35 -5.99
C GLU A 143 -5.43 -1.89 -5.86
N GLY A 144 -6.38 -0.94 -5.82
CA GLY A 144 -6.10 0.49 -5.82
C GLY A 144 -5.52 1.01 -7.12
N ILE A 145 -5.45 2.32 -7.28
CA ILE A 145 -4.87 2.99 -8.45
C ILE A 145 -4.18 4.30 -8.04
N ARG A 146 -2.96 4.52 -8.49
CA ARG A 146 -2.17 5.72 -8.16
C ARG A 146 -2.10 5.98 -6.65
N GLN A 147 -2.64 7.11 -6.17
CA GLN A 147 -2.71 7.44 -4.73
C GLN A 147 -3.85 6.76 -3.98
N ILE A 148 -4.77 6.08 -4.66
CA ILE A 148 -5.84 5.31 -4.04
C ILE A 148 -5.27 3.96 -3.61
N PRO A 149 -5.37 3.58 -2.33
CA PRO A 149 -4.67 2.42 -1.82
C PRO A 149 -5.28 1.09 -2.27
N ARG A 150 -4.43 0.09 -2.36
CA ARG A 150 -4.82 -1.32 -2.34
C ARG A 150 -5.47 -1.63 -0.99
N LEU A 151 -6.63 -2.26 -1.00
CA LEU A 151 -7.35 -2.74 0.17
C LEU A 151 -7.31 -4.28 0.27
N GLY A 152 -7.25 -4.96 -0.87
CA GLY A 152 -7.28 -6.41 -0.95
C GLY A 152 -6.20 -7.06 -0.10
N GLY A 153 -6.60 -8.00 0.77
CA GLY A 153 -5.75 -8.78 1.65
C GLY A 153 -5.14 -8.03 2.83
N LEU A 154 -5.57 -6.81 3.14
CA LEU A 154 -5.23 -6.16 4.41
C LEU A 154 -5.95 -6.87 5.56
N SER A 155 -5.39 -6.80 6.77
CA SER A 155 -6.02 -7.44 7.93
C SER A 155 -7.37 -6.82 8.26
N TYR A 156 -8.29 -7.68 8.73
CA TYR A 156 -9.63 -7.31 9.17
C TYR A 156 -9.58 -6.18 10.21
N ASP A 157 -8.78 -6.34 11.26
CA ASP A 157 -8.65 -5.35 12.33
C ASP A 157 -8.16 -3.99 11.83
N TYR A 158 -7.22 -3.97 10.90
CA TYR A 158 -6.75 -2.71 10.32
C TYR A 158 -7.83 -2.03 9.49
N LEU A 159 -8.53 -2.79 8.63
CA LEU A 159 -9.59 -2.25 7.78
C LEU A 159 -10.76 -1.73 8.59
N LYS A 160 -11.24 -2.52 9.57
CA LYS A 160 -12.31 -2.14 10.49
C LYS A 160 -11.97 -0.83 11.20
N ARG A 161 -10.87 -0.82 11.91
CA ARG A 161 -10.41 0.37 12.65
C ARG A 161 -10.24 1.59 11.75
N LYS A 162 -9.78 1.44 10.51
CA LYS A 162 -9.64 2.57 9.59
C LYS A 162 -10.98 3.15 9.17
N LEU A 163 -11.97 2.31 8.88
CA LEU A 163 -13.32 2.75 8.53
C LEU A 163 -14.00 3.45 9.73
N GLU A 164 -13.88 2.89 10.93
CA GLU A 164 -14.36 3.49 12.17
C GLU A 164 -13.75 4.88 12.40
N GLN A 165 -12.43 4.99 12.36
CA GLN A 165 -11.71 6.24 12.56
C GLN A 165 -12.08 7.34 11.57
N TRP A 166 -12.35 7.00 10.31
CA TRP A 166 -12.85 7.98 9.37
C TRP A 166 -14.28 8.41 9.70
N GLY A 167 -15.13 7.49 10.17
CA GLY A 167 -16.47 7.82 10.66
C GLY A 167 -16.44 8.75 11.87
N GLU A 168 -15.42 8.62 12.73
CA GLU A 168 -15.16 9.48 13.89
C GLU A 168 -14.52 10.84 13.52
N GLY A 169 -14.22 11.08 12.26
CA GLY A 169 -13.68 12.35 11.77
C GLY A 169 -12.15 12.46 11.75
N TYR A 170 -11.40 11.40 12.07
CA TYR A 170 -9.95 11.41 11.88
C TYR A 170 -9.58 11.60 10.41
N HIS A 171 -8.47 12.29 10.16
CA HIS A 171 -7.97 12.65 8.82
C HIS A 171 -8.85 13.59 8.01
N ALA A 172 -9.77 14.32 8.62
CA ALA A 172 -10.65 15.27 7.94
C ALA A 172 -9.87 16.38 7.21
N VAL A 173 -8.68 16.74 7.71
CA VAL A 173 -7.80 17.76 7.12
C VAL A 173 -7.12 17.31 5.83
N ALA A 174 -7.06 16.02 5.57
CA ALA A 174 -6.32 15.46 4.43
C ALA A 174 -7.15 15.37 3.14
N GLU A 175 -8.37 15.88 3.11
CA GLU A 175 -9.31 15.90 1.97
C GLU A 175 -9.58 14.56 1.26
N PRO A 176 -9.49 13.39 1.85
CA PRO A 176 -9.95 12.22 1.13
C PRO A 176 -11.48 12.17 1.17
N PRO A 177 -12.14 11.60 0.15
CA PRO A 177 -13.58 11.36 0.21
C PRO A 177 -13.96 10.36 1.30
N MET A 178 -13.00 9.59 1.82
CA MET A 178 -13.22 8.49 2.75
C MET A 178 -13.93 8.85 4.06
N PRO A 179 -13.63 9.97 4.76
CA PRO A 179 -14.41 10.35 5.95
C PRO A 179 -15.91 10.50 5.67
N ARG A 180 -16.28 11.11 4.54
CA ARG A 180 -17.68 11.27 4.14
C ARG A 180 -18.35 9.97 3.70
N ILE A 181 -17.58 9.01 3.18
CA ILE A 181 -18.09 7.70 2.80
C ILE A 181 -18.24 6.83 4.05
N ALA A 182 -17.20 6.76 4.87
CA ALA A 182 -17.16 5.91 6.05
C ALA A 182 -18.19 6.31 7.11
N SER A 183 -18.49 7.61 7.27
CA SER A 183 -19.51 8.09 8.20
C SER A 183 -20.94 7.62 7.88
N LYS A 184 -21.18 7.08 6.68
CA LYS A 184 -22.47 6.52 6.26
C LYS A 184 -22.57 5.01 6.51
N LEU A 185 -21.49 4.35 6.88
CA LEU A 185 -21.44 2.91 7.10
C LEU A 185 -21.89 2.58 8.52
N SER A 186 -22.78 1.60 8.65
CA SER A 186 -23.09 1.00 9.95
C SER A 186 -21.96 0.08 10.41
N ALA A 187 -21.92 -0.24 11.71
CA ALA A 187 -20.94 -1.17 12.27
C ALA A 187 -20.94 -2.53 11.54
N ASN A 188 -22.14 -3.08 11.26
CA ASN A 188 -22.27 -4.34 10.51
C ASN A 188 -21.71 -4.24 9.08
N GLN A 189 -21.88 -3.09 8.42
CA GLN A 189 -21.32 -2.86 7.07
C GLN A 189 -19.81 -2.74 7.11
N ILE A 190 -19.25 -2.10 8.14
CA ILE A 190 -17.81 -2.02 8.36
C ILE A 190 -17.23 -3.43 8.58
N ASP A 191 -17.86 -4.24 9.44
CA ASP A 191 -17.45 -5.62 9.70
C ASP A 191 -17.49 -6.47 8.42
N ALA A 192 -18.54 -6.37 7.64
CA ALA A 192 -18.69 -7.10 6.39
C ALA A 192 -17.63 -6.69 5.36
N LEU A 193 -17.40 -5.38 5.16
CA LEU A 193 -16.36 -4.87 4.24
C LEU A 193 -14.97 -5.31 4.66
N ALA A 194 -14.63 -5.17 5.95
CA ALA A 194 -13.33 -5.57 6.48
C ALA A 194 -13.11 -7.08 6.32
N SER A 195 -14.14 -7.89 6.57
CA SER A 195 -14.10 -9.33 6.38
C SER A 195 -13.86 -9.70 4.92
N TYR A 196 -14.68 -9.19 3.99
CA TYR A 196 -14.49 -9.45 2.57
C TYR A 196 -13.10 -9.09 2.08
N LEU A 197 -12.66 -7.86 2.36
CA LEU A 197 -11.39 -7.33 1.87
C LEU A 197 -10.18 -8.10 2.42
N SER A 198 -10.29 -8.70 3.60
CA SER A 198 -9.21 -9.50 4.17
C SER A 198 -8.93 -10.79 3.39
N PHE A 199 -9.91 -11.30 2.61
CA PHE A 199 -9.80 -12.49 1.76
C PHE A 199 -9.42 -12.19 0.31
N VAL A 200 -9.48 -10.93 -0.15
CA VAL A 200 -9.18 -10.56 -1.54
C VAL A 200 -7.67 -10.67 -1.81
N LYS A 201 -7.31 -11.30 -2.93
CA LYS A 201 -5.91 -11.49 -3.36
C LYS A 201 -5.34 -10.28 -4.08
#